data_59ca7c1dd7829f882b23462fc7e22723
#
_entry.id   59ca7c1dd7829f882b23462fc7e22723
#
_cell.length_a   1.000
_cell.length_b   1.000
_cell.length_c   1.000
_cell.angle_alpha   90.00
_cell.angle_beta   90.00
_cell.angle_gamma   90.00
#
_symmetry.space_group_name_H-M   'P 1'
#
loop_
_entity.id
_entity.type
_entity.pdbx_description
1 polymer ?
#
loop_
_entity_poly.entity_id
_entity_poly.type
_entity_poly.pdbx_seq_one_letter_code
_entity_poly.pdbx_strand_id
1 'polypeptide(L)'
;MIRRLTKNDEESCFKLLQTKPAENLFIIGDIEAYGYEQEFQKLWGEWNEDGELIAVLLKYDHNYIPFAIADFDALRFAQIMEDDPQFKMISGLKEITEKIVPHLQKYSRKRKMYYAKCSEITGEWKGISYVEEAIPEDAEEIVNFLNAVPEFDNSPSITEEQERRGLEQGASRTFYIKIGDKIVSTASTTAENTMSAMIVGVATLQGYKQKGYATACMIRLCEKLLSEGKELCLFYDNPEAGAIYKRIGFKDIGFWMLYT
;
A
#
# COMPACT_ATOMS: atom_id res chain seq x y z
N MET A 1 9.62 -23.81 -12.85
CA MET A 1 10.44 -24.27 -11.69
C MET A 1 10.38 -23.22 -10.58
N ILE A 2 10.07 -23.64 -9.34
CA ILE A 2 9.99 -22.72 -8.18
C ILE A 2 11.22 -22.91 -7.28
N ARG A 3 11.85 -21.80 -6.88
CA ARG A 3 12.96 -21.76 -5.91
C ARG A 3 13.03 -20.46 -5.13
N ARG A 4 13.84 -20.45 -4.08
CA ARG A 4 14.16 -19.21 -3.33
C ARG A 4 14.84 -18.20 -4.25
N LEU A 5 14.41 -16.93 -4.11
CA LEU A 5 15.10 -15.77 -4.68
C LEU A 5 16.21 -15.30 -3.75
N THR A 6 17.27 -14.81 -4.35
CA THR A 6 18.44 -14.22 -3.68
C THR A 6 18.76 -12.88 -4.33
N LYS A 7 19.76 -12.17 -3.83
CA LYS A 7 20.24 -10.93 -4.45
C LYS A 7 20.64 -11.11 -5.92
N ASN A 8 21.09 -12.32 -6.32
CA ASN A 8 21.45 -12.61 -7.70
C ASN A 8 20.26 -12.59 -8.67
N ASP A 9 19.04 -12.69 -8.14
CA ASP A 9 17.80 -12.70 -8.94
C ASP A 9 17.16 -11.31 -9.06
N GLU A 10 17.78 -10.28 -8.48
CA GLU A 10 17.21 -8.93 -8.36
C GLU A 10 16.78 -8.34 -9.69
N GLU A 11 17.62 -8.45 -10.73
CA GLU A 11 17.29 -7.92 -12.06
C GLU A 11 16.02 -8.56 -12.63
N SER A 12 15.93 -9.89 -12.56
CA SER A 12 14.74 -10.62 -13.03
C SER A 12 13.50 -10.30 -12.19
N CYS A 13 13.69 -10.16 -10.87
CA CYS A 13 12.62 -9.83 -9.95
C CYS A 13 12.07 -8.44 -10.21
N PHE A 14 12.92 -7.42 -10.29
CA PHE A 14 12.47 -6.06 -10.59
C PHE A 14 11.91 -5.92 -12.01
N LYS A 15 12.47 -6.65 -13.00
CA LYS A 15 11.89 -6.70 -14.36
C LYS A 15 10.42 -7.16 -14.32
N LEU A 16 10.08 -8.13 -13.47
CA LEU A 16 8.71 -8.59 -13.28
C LEU A 16 7.87 -7.55 -12.52
N LEU A 17 8.34 -7.10 -11.36
CA LEU A 17 7.56 -6.29 -10.42
C LEU A 17 7.25 -4.89 -10.97
N GLN A 18 8.19 -4.27 -11.69
CA GLN A 18 8.04 -2.94 -12.28
C GLN A 18 6.99 -2.87 -13.40
N THR A 19 6.52 -4.01 -13.90
CA THR A 19 5.42 -4.04 -14.88
C THR A 19 4.10 -3.53 -14.29
N LYS A 20 3.97 -3.62 -12.94
CA LYS A 20 2.79 -3.20 -12.18
C LYS A 20 3.20 -2.67 -10.81
N PRO A 21 3.81 -1.46 -10.72
CA PRO A 21 4.39 -0.94 -9.49
C PRO A 21 3.38 -0.79 -8.35
N ALA A 22 2.17 -0.32 -8.63
CA ALA A 22 1.13 -0.18 -7.61
C ALA A 22 0.70 -1.54 -7.05
N GLU A 23 0.47 -2.54 -7.92
CA GLU A 23 0.07 -3.89 -7.52
C GLU A 23 1.15 -4.60 -6.71
N ASN A 24 2.42 -4.23 -6.93
CA ASN A 24 3.61 -4.79 -6.27
C ASN A 24 4.19 -3.88 -5.18
N LEU A 25 3.46 -2.86 -4.75
CA LEU A 25 3.92 -1.86 -3.79
C LEU A 25 4.65 -2.48 -2.58
N PHE A 26 4.03 -3.45 -1.92
CA PHE A 26 4.61 -4.08 -0.74
C PHE A 26 5.83 -4.93 -1.07
N ILE A 27 5.78 -5.71 -2.16
CA ILE A 27 6.90 -6.58 -2.56
C ILE A 27 8.12 -5.74 -2.91
N ILE A 28 7.94 -4.65 -3.68
CA ILE A 28 9.02 -3.73 -4.05
C ILE A 28 9.59 -3.07 -2.78
N GLY A 29 8.71 -2.47 -1.96
CA GLY A 29 9.13 -1.77 -0.75
C GLY A 29 9.90 -2.66 0.23
N ASP A 30 9.43 -3.88 0.45
CA ASP A 30 10.08 -4.83 1.34
C ASP A 30 11.44 -5.30 0.79
N ILE A 31 11.57 -5.50 -0.53
CA ILE A 31 12.87 -5.82 -1.15
C ILE A 31 13.84 -4.65 -1.02
N GLU A 32 13.39 -3.41 -1.28
CA GLU A 32 14.24 -2.22 -1.14
C GLU A 32 14.70 -1.99 0.30
N ALA A 33 13.81 -2.23 1.27
CA ALA A 33 14.11 -2.02 2.68
C ALA A 33 14.98 -3.11 3.30
N TYR A 34 14.76 -4.38 2.93
CA TYR A 34 15.30 -5.53 3.67
C TYR A 34 16.04 -6.55 2.79
N GLY A 35 15.96 -6.44 1.47
CA GLY A 35 16.58 -7.39 0.53
C GLY A 35 15.85 -8.73 0.48
N TYR A 36 16.60 -9.80 0.24
CA TYR A 36 16.06 -11.14 -0.07
C TYR A 36 16.21 -12.17 1.06
N GLU A 37 17.07 -11.93 2.04
CA GLU A 37 17.60 -12.97 2.93
C GLU A 37 17.54 -12.56 4.40
N GLN A 38 16.33 -12.26 4.89
CA GLN A 38 16.10 -12.01 6.32
C GLN A 38 15.37 -13.20 6.97
N GLU A 39 15.45 -13.33 8.29
CA GLU A 39 14.68 -14.36 9.01
C GLU A 39 13.17 -14.15 8.86
N PHE A 40 12.73 -12.89 8.94
CA PHE A 40 11.33 -12.49 8.83
C PHE A 40 10.87 -12.32 7.38
N GLN A 41 11.79 -12.17 6.41
CA GLN A 41 11.45 -11.94 5.00
C GLN A 41 12.09 -12.96 4.09
N LYS A 42 11.28 -13.57 3.25
CA LYS A 42 11.72 -14.58 2.27
C LYS A 42 10.96 -14.42 0.97
N LEU A 43 11.65 -14.64 -0.15
CA LEU A 43 11.02 -14.61 -1.46
C LEU A 43 11.23 -15.93 -2.21
N TRP A 44 10.22 -16.36 -2.93
CA TRP A 44 10.28 -17.44 -3.90
C TRP A 44 9.86 -16.91 -5.25
N GLY A 45 10.45 -17.45 -6.31
CA GLY A 45 10.09 -17.13 -7.69
C GLY A 45 9.78 -18.39 -8.48
N GLU A 46 8.87 -18.26 -9.43
CA GLU A 46 8.59 -19.28 -10.43
C GLU A 46 9.04 -18.82 -11.80
N TRP A 47 9.84 -19.67 -12.46
CA TRP A 47 10.29 -19.47 -13.83
C TRP A 47 9.53 -20.37 -14.79
N ASN A 48 9.19 -19.84 -15.97
CA ASN A 48 8.64 -20.58 -17.09
C ASN A 48 9.73 -21.45 -17.79
N GLU A 49 9.36 -22.12 -18.85
CA GLU A 49 10.27 -22.98 -19.66
C GLU A 49 11.32 -22.15 -20.40
N ASP A 50 11.03 -20.90 -20.71
CA ASP A 50 11.93 -19.95 -21.38
C ASP A 50 12.94 -19.30 -20.42
N GLY A 51 12.88 -19.63 -19.12
CA GLY A 51 13.75 -19.07 -18.09
C GLY A 51 13.37 -17.66 -17.65
N GLU A 52 12.14 -17.21 -17.90
CA GLU A 52 11.63 -15.94 -17.41
C GLU A 52 10.90 -16.11 -16.07
N LEU A 53 11.09 -15.16 -15.17
CA LEU A 53 10.37 -15.11 -13.89
C LEU A 53 8.93 -14.63 -14.14
N ILE A 54 7.95 -15.48 -13.81
CA ILE A 54 6.52 -15.22 -14.08
C ILE A 54 5.69 -15.00 -12.82
N ALA A 55 6.17 -15.46 -11.67
CA ALA A 55 5.49 -15.26 -10.40
C ALA A 55 6.48 -15.15 -9.25
N VAL A 56 6.08 -14.42 -8.20
CA VAL A 56 6.80 -14.28 -6.94
C VAL A 56 5.86 -14.51 -5.76
N LEU A 57 6.41 -15.01 -4.66
CA LEU A 57 5.76 -15.15 -3.38
C LEU A 57 6.65 -14.51 -2.33
N LEU A 58 6.23 -13.38 -1.78
CA LEU A 58 6.89 -12.74 -0.62
C LEU A 58 6.30 -13.34 0.67
N LYS A 59 7.16 -13.69 1.62
CA LYS A 59 6.85 -13.82 3.03
C LYS A 59 7.40 -12.59 3.74
N TYR A 60 6.55 -11.92 4.52
CA TYR A 60 6.96 -10.91 5.50
C TYR A 60 6.31 -11.25 6.85
N ASP A 61 7.12 -11.58 7.85
CA ASP A 61 6.68 -12.15 9.12
C ASP A 61 5.74 -13.36 8.93
N HIS A 62 4.45 -13.16 9.20
CA HIS A 62 3.40 -14.17 9.14
C HIS A 62 2.49 -14.04 7.91
N ASN A 63 2.75 -13.01 7.07
CA ASN A 63 1.96 -12.69 5.89
C ASN A 63 2.67 -13.12 4.61
N TYR A 64 1.90 -13.68 3.68
CA TYR A 64 2.38 -14.01 2.36
C TYR A 64 1.68 -13.17 1.31
N ILE A 65 2.45 -12.62 0.36
CA ILE A 65 1.96 -11.76 -0.72
C ILE A 65 2.42 -12.34 -2.05
N PRO A 66 1.51 -12.99 -2.81
CA PRO A 66 1.82 -13.49 -4.14
C PRO A 66 1.58 -12.45 -5.22
N PHE A 67 2.38 -12.51 -6.28
CA PHE A 67 2.15 -11.82 -7.54
C PHE A 67 2.51 -12.72 -8.72
N ALA A 68 1.74 -12.63 -9.81
CA ALA A 68 1.98 -13.38 -11.03
C ALA A 68 1.45 -12.61 -12.25
N ILE A 69 2.12 -12.76 -13.41
CA ILE A 69 1.70 -12.18 -14.69
C ILE A 69 1.14 -13.22 -15.66
N ALA A 70 1.26 -14.50 -15.33
CA ALA A 70 0.79 -15.63 -16.11
C ALA A 70 0.19 -16.72 -15.18
N ASP A 71 -0.22 -17.84 -15.74
CA ASP A 71 -0.57 -19.00 -14.94
C ASP A 71 0.67 -19.51 -14.21
N PHE A 72 0.50 -19.88 -12.95
CA PHE A 72 1.56 -20.27 -12.03
C PHE A 72 1.13 -21.46 -11.16
N ASP A 73 2.07 -22.13 -10.54
CA ASP A 73 1.83 -23.27 -9.66
C ASP A 73 1.32 -22.82 -8.27
N ALA A 74 0.01 -22.53 -8.22
CA ALA A 74 -0.69 -22.09 -7.01
C ALA A 74 -0.65 -23.16 -5.90
N LEU A 75 -0.67 -24.46 -6.26
CA LEU A 75 -0.55 -25.56 -5.30
C LEU A 75 0.82 -25.54 -4.62
N ARG A 76 1.88 -25.31 -5.38
CA ARG A 76 3.23 -25.26 -4.81
C ARG A 76 3.42 -24.03 -3.92
N PHE A 77 2.85 -22.87 -4.29
CA PHE A 77 2.85 -21.72 -3.41
C PHE A 77 2.09 -21.98 -2.09
N ALA A 78 0.93 -22.62 -2.17
CA ALA A 78 0.19 -23.05 -0.97
C ALA A 78 1.01 -23.99 -0.08
N GLN A 79 1.71 -24.98 -0.65
CA GLN A 79 2.56 -25.88 0.10
C GLN A 79 3.70 -25.13 0.83
N ILE A 80 4.35 -24.17 0.16
CA ILE A 80 5.39 -23.36 0.78
C ILE A 80 4.87 -22.59 2.01
N MET A 81 3.62 -22.11 1.93
CA MET A 81 2.98 -21.42 3.07
C MET A 81 2.61 -22.40 4.18
N GLU A 82 2.00 -23.55 3.86
CA GLU A 82 1.58 -24.56 4.84
C GLU A 82 2.78 -25.23 5.56
N ASP A 83 3.94 -25.31 4.89
CA ASP A 83 5.17 -25.82 5.47
C ASP A 83 5.81 -24.83 6.49
N ASP A 84 5.31 -23.58 6.55
CA ASP A 84 5.76 -22.57 7.51
C ASP A 84 4.86 -22.54 8.76
N PRO A 85 5.36 -22.97 9.93
CA PRO A 85 4.57 -22.97 11.16
C PRO A 85 4.18 -21.55 11.63
N GLN A 86 4.78 -20.51 11.07
CA GLN A 86 4.47 -19.11 11.37
C GLN A 86 3.43 -18.52 10.43
N PHE A 87 2.98 -19.25 9.41
CA PHE A 87 1.97 -18.78 8.46
C PHE A 87 0.66 -18.45 9.16
N LYS A 88 0.14 -17.23 8.97
CA LYS A 88 -1.14 -16.77 9.54
C LYS A 88 -2.02 -16.05 8.52
N MET A 89 -1.44 -15.49 7.48
CA MET A 89 -2.19 -14.65 6.56
C MET A 89 -1.65 -14.75 5.12
N ILE A 90 -2.55 -14.75 4.17
CA ILE A 90 -2.25 -14.42 2.77
C ILE A 90 -3.00 -13.14 2.40
N SER A 91 -2.30 -12.20 1.80
CA SER A 91 -2.90 -10.97 1.27
C SER A 91 -2.41 -10.71 -0.16
N GLY A 92 -3.24 -10.07 -0.97
CA GLY A 92 -2.86 -9.79 -2.35
C GLY A 92 -4.06 -9.58 -3.27
N LEU A 93 -3.75 -9.42 -4.55
CA LEU A 93 -4.77 -9.28 -5.59
C LEU A 93 -5.69 -10.50 -5.61
N LYS A 94 -6.99 -10.24 -5.74
CA LYS A 94 -8.04 -11.28 -5.71
C LYS A 94 -7.79 -12.39 -6.73
N GLU A 95 -7.47 -12.03 -7.97
CA GLU A 95 -7.26 -12.98 -9.07
C GLU A 95 -6.08 -13.92 -8.84
N ILE A 96 -5.16 -13.56 -7.96
CA ILE A 96 -3.98 -14.36 -7.61
C ILE A 96 -4.25 -15.16 -6.33
N THR A 97 -4.70 -14.50 -5.27
CA THR A 97 -4.96 -15.15 -3.99
C THR A 97 -6.06 -16.23 -4.09
N GLU A 98 -7.11 -16.00 -4.90
CA GLU A 98 -8.19 -16.98 -5.09
C GLU A 98 -7.77 -18.23 -5.89
N LYS A 99 -6.61 -18.22 -6.57
CA LYS A 99 -6.00 -19.45 -7.13
C LYS A 99 -5.30 -20.28 -6.06
N ILE A 100 -4.72 -19.62 -5.05
CA ILE A 100 -3.93 -20.28 -3.99
C ILE A 100 -4.80 -20.79 -2.84
N VAL A 101 -5.76 -19.98 -2.40
CA VAL A 101 -6.60 -20.25 -1.22
C VAL A 101 -7.32 -21.61 -1.25
N PRO A 102 -7.81 -22.13 -2.40
CA PRO A 102 -8.42 -23.48 -2.45
C PRO A 102 -7.47 -24.61 -2.05
N HIS A 103 -6.18 -24.40 -2.05
CA HIS A 103 -5.14 -25.36 -1.68
C HIS A 103 -4.65 -25.21 -0.23
N LEU A 104 -5.11 -24.19 0.49
CA LEU A 104 -4.80 -24.00 1.91
C LEU A 104 -5.77 -24.79 2.79
N GLN A 105 -5.28 -25.29 3.93
CA GLN A 105 -6.10 -26.14 4.80
C GLN A 105 -7.23 -25.36 5.49
N LYS A 106 -6.94 -24.14 5.98
CA LYS A 106 -7.95 -23.32 6.68
C LYS A 106 -7.60 -21.81 6.64
N TYR A 107 -8.63 -21.01 6.53
CA TYR A 107 -8.62 -19.60 6.93
C TYR A 107 -9.95 -19.31 7.65
N SER A 108 -9.91 -18.41 8.65
CA SER A 108 -11.06 -18.11 9.52
C SER A 108 -11.81 -16.86 9.11
N ARG A 109 -11.13 -15.93 8.44
CA ARG A 109 -11.67 -14.63 8.02
C ARG A 109 -11.25 -14.30 6.61
N LYS A 110 -12.17 -13.61 5.89
CA LYS A 110 -11.91 -13.06 4.56
C LYS A 110 -12.32 -11.60 4.56
N ARG A 111 -11.40 -10.71 4.21
CA ARG A 111 -11.69 -9.29 3.95
C ARG A 111 -11.39 -8.98 2.50
N LYS A 112 -12.26 -8.19 1.87
CA LYS A 112 -12.11 -7.71 0.49
C LYS A 112 -12.21 -6.19 0.48
N MET A 113 -11.24 -5.52 -0.13
CA MET A 113 -11.20 -4.06 -0.30
C MET A 113 -11.05 -3.73 -1.78
N TYR A 114 -11.64 -2.63 -2.23
CA TYR A 114 -11.31 -2.08 -3.52
C TYR A 114 -9.85 -1.65 -3.51
N TYR A 115 -9.14 -1.90 -4.60
CA TYR A 115 -7.79 -1.45 -4.82
C TYR A 115 -7.78 -0.53 -6.04
N ALA A 116 -7.34 0.70 -5.84
CA ALA A 116 -7.31 1.71 -6.89
C ALA A 116 -5.92 2.32 -7.01
N LYS A 117 -5.55 2.73 -8.24
CA LYS A 117 -4.30 3.44 -8.52
C LYS A 117 -4.53 4.73 -9.29
N CYS A 118 -3.58 5.66 -9.14
CA CYS A 118 -3.53 6.92 -9.85
C CYS A 118 -2.13 7.12 -10.46
N SER A 119 -2.08 7.32 -11.76
CA SER A 119 -0.86 7.68 -12.50
C SER A 119 -0.92 9.10 -13.09
N GLU A 120 -2.08 9.72 -13.00
CA GLU A 120 -2.31 11.11 -13.43
C GLU A 120 -3.51 11.70 -12.68
N ILE A 121 -3.45 12.99 -12.36
CA ILE A 121 -4.59 13.73 -11.79
C ILE A 121 -5.49 14.18 -12.92
N THR A 122 -6.81 14.00 -12.75
CA THR A 122 -7.81 14.46 -13.69
C THR A 122 -8.46 15.76 -13.22
N GLY A 123 -8.73 16.69 -14.16
CA GLY A 123 -9.39 17.95 -13.87
C GLY A 123 -8.44 19.05 -13.41
N GLU A 124 -8.98 20.28 -13.37
CA GLU A 124 -8.27 21.45 -12.85
C GLU A 124 -8.69 21.69 -11.39
N TRP A 125 -7.71 21.73 -10.51
CA TRP A 125 -7.94 21.96 -9.08
C TRP A 125 -7.35 23.32 -8.67
N LYS A 126 -8.24 24.26 -8.28
CA LYS A 126 -7.86 25.61 -7.89
C LYS A 126 -8.02 25.83 -6.39
N GLY A 127 -7.22 26.72 -5.83
CA GLY A 127 -7.37 27.15 -4.43
C GLY A 127 -6.88 26.13 -3.39
N ILE A 128 -5.87 25.32 -3.73
CA ILE A 128 -5.26 24.33 -2.82
C ILE A 128 -3.95 24.80 -2.20
N SER A 129 -3.61 26.10 -2.36
CA SER A 129 -2.35 26.69 -1.87
C SER A 129 -2.23 26.75 -0.35
N TYR A 130 -3.33 26.53 0.37
CA TYR A 130 -3.37 26.52 1.83
C TYR A 130 -3.12 25.12 2.43
N VAL A 131 -2.81 24.13 1.61
CA VAL A 131 -2.41 22.79 2.08
C VAL A 131 -0.91 22.82 2.37
N GLU A 132 -0.55 22.42 3.56
CA GLU A 132 0.83 22.37 4.04
C GLU A 132 1.37 20.93 3.98
N GLU A 133 2.67 20.80 3.69
CA GLU A 133 3.40 19.53 3.80
C GLU A 133 4.00 19.45 5.22
N ALA A 134 3.78 18.35 5.90
CA ALA A 134 4.21 18.15 7.27
C ALA A 134 5.73 18.06 7.39
N ILE A 135 6.24 18.64 8.47
CA ILE A 135 7.61 18.50 8.95
C ILE A 135 7.64 17.65 10.24
N PRO A 136 8.80 17.13 10.67
CA PRO A 136 8.89 16.30 11.88
C PRO A 136 8.31 16.94 13.16
N GLU A 137 8.33 18.26 13.25
CA GLU A 137 7.78 19.05 14.36
C GLU A 137 6.25 18.95 14.45
N ASP A 138 5.58 18.64 13.34
CA ASP A 138 4.10 18.52 13.29
C ASP A 138 3.59 17.15 13.80
N ALA A 139 4.48 16.22 14.13
CA ALA A 139 4.13 14.81 14.44
C ALA A 139 3.10 14.69 15.58
N GLU A 140 3.25 15.47 16.66
CA GLU A 140 2.32 15.50 17.78
C GLU A 140 0.90 15.90 17.33
N GLU A 141 0.80 16.98 16.55
CA GLU A 141 -0.50 17.46 16.08
C GLU A 141 -1.17 16.51 15.10
N ILE A 142 -0.37 15.86 14.24
CA ILE A 142 -0.86 14.82 13.29
C ILE A 142 -1.43 13.64 14.07
N VAL A 143 -0.70 13.12 15.05
CA VAL A 143 -1.15 12.01 15.89
C VAL A 143 -2.42 12.36 16.68
N ASN A 144 -2.47 13.57 17.24
CA ASN A 144 -3.65 14.06 17.94
C ASN A 144 -4.87 14.19 16.99
N PHE A 145 -4.63 14.64 15.75
CA PHE A 145 -5.69 14.66 14.72
C PHE A 145 -6.18 13.24 14.39
N LEU A 146 -5.27 12.29 14.11
CA LEU A 146 -5.63 10.91 13.76
C LEU A 146 -6.43 10.23 14.86
N ASN A 147 -6.04 10.43 16.13
CA ASN A 147 -6.75 9.90 17.30
C ASN A 147 -8.14 10.56 17.51
N ALA A 148 -8.39 11.73 16.94
CA ALA A 148 -9.68 12.41 17.01
C ALA A 148 -10.65 12.03 15.87
N VAL A 149 -10.22 11.18 14.93
CA VAL A 149 -11.01 10.76 13.77
C VAL A 149 -11.60 9.37 14.02
N PRO A 150 -12.93 9.23 14.21
CA PRO A 150 -13.57 7.95 14.55
C PRO A 150 -13.36 6.85 13.51
N GLU A 151 -13.15 7.23 12.26
CA GLU A 151 -12.88 6.29 11.17
C GLU A 151 -11.59 5.48 11.39
N PHE A 152 -10.71 5.93 12.28
CA PHE A 152 -9.43 5.28 12.60
C PHE A 152 -9.42 4.55 13.95
N ASP A 153 -10.52 4.53 14.71
CA ASP A 153 -10.61 3.88 16.04
C ASP A 153 -10.17 2.40 16.05
N ASN A 154 -10.34 1.70 14.92
CA ASN A 154 -9.93 0.30 14.76
C ASN A 154 -8.59 0.13 14.03
N SER A 155 -7.90 1.21 13.72
CA SER A 155 -6.57 1.17 13.12
C SER A 155 -5.49 1.02 14.21
N PRO A 156 -4.33 0.40 13.89
CA PRO A 156 -3.21 0.44 14.80
C PRO A 156 -2.87 1.89 15.18
N SER A 157 -2.75 2.16 16.47
CA SER A 157 -2.34 3.48 16.94
C SER A 157 -0.89 3.74 16.54
N ILE A 158 -0.64 4.93 16.01
CA ILE A 158 0.72 5.41 15.76
C ILE A 158 1.14 6.32 16.92
N THR A 159 2.39 6.22 17.36
CA THR A 159 2.94 7.13 18.36
C THR A 159 3.57 8.36 17.70
N GLU A 160 3.69 9.46 18.45
CA GLU A 160 4.39 10.67 18.00
C GLU A 160 5.81 10.34 17.51
N GLU A 161 6.54 9.49 18.24
CA GLU A 161 7.91 9.10 17.86
C GLU A 161 7.95 8.33 16.54
N GLN A 162 6.96 7.47 16.29
CA GLN A 162 6.86 6.73 15.02
C GLN A 162 6.53 7.68 13.85
N GLU A 163 5.58 8.59 14.04
CA GLU A 163 5.22 9.59 13.03
C GLU A 163 6.41 10.50 12.72
N ARG A 164 7.06 11.08 13.75
CA ARG A 164 8.25 11.91 13.62
C ARG A 164 9.35 11.19 12.84
N ARG A 165 9.66 9.95 13.21
CA ARG A 165 10.67 9.14 12.51
C ARG A 165 10.30 8.89 11.05
N GLY A 166 9.01 8.61 10.76
CA GLY A 166 8.52 8.43 9.40
C GLY A 166 8.76 9.65 8.53
N LEU A 167 8.45 10.84 9.07
CA LEU A 167 8.67 12.13 8.39
C LEU A 167 10.18 12.43 8.20
N GLU A 168 11.00 12.22 9.24
CA GLU A 168 12.46 12.45 9.20
C GLU A 168 13.16 11.57 8.15
N GLN A 169 12.72 10.31 8.03
CA GLN A 169 13.31 9.34 7.12
C GLN A 169 12.72 9.39 5.70
N GLY A 170 11.67 10.20 5.48
CA GLY A 170 10.92 10.23 4.23
C GLY A 170 10.18 8.92 3.92
N ALA A 171 9.95 8.08 4.93
CA ALA A 171 9.20 6.83 4.81
C ALA A 171 7.69 7.05 4.77
N SER A 172 7.24 8.20 5.23
CA SER A 172 5.87 8.71 5.13
C SER A 172 5.89 10.20 4.82
N ARG A 173 4.82 10.68 4.19
CA ARG A 173 4.56 12.11 3.99
C ARG A 173 3.13 12.38 4.38
N THR A 174 2.91 13.54 4.98
CA THR A 174 1.57 13.98 5.36
C THR A 174 1.33 15.39 4.83
N PHE A 175 0.20 15.57 4.16
CA PHE A 175 -0.31 16.87 3.75
C PHE A 175 -1.55 17.19 4.58
N TYR A 176 -1.62 18.40 5.10
CA TYR A 176 -2.69 18.78 6.02
C TYR A 176 -3.21 20.19 5.78
N ILE A 177 -4.36 20.47 6.40
CA ILE A 177 -4.95 21.81 6.47
C ILE A 177 -5.16 22.17 7.93
N LYS A 178 -4.67 23.35 8.33
CA LYS A 178 -4.97 23.99 9.62
C LYS A 178 -6.07 25.04 9.49
N ILE A 179 -6.91 25.13 10.51
CA ILE A 179 -7.86 26.24 10.71
C ILE A 179 -7.61 26.78 12.13
N GLY A 180 -7.08 27.99 12.23
CA GLY A 180 -6.42 28.46 13.44
C GLY A 180 -5.21 27.56 13.75
N ASP A 181 -5.09 27.14 15.00
CA ASP A 181 -3.97 26.28 15.45
C ASP A 181 -4.31 24.78 15.42
N LYS A 182 -5.32 24.36 14.65
CA LYS A 182 -5.76 22.98 14.65
C LYS A 182 -5.73 22.36 13.26
N ILE A 183 -5.11 21.17 13.14
CA ILE A 183 -5.23 20.34 11.95
C ILE A 183 -6.68 19.84 11.84
N VAL A 184 -7.30 20.07 10.68
CA VAL A 184 -8.71 19.70 10.44
C VAL A 184 -8.87 18.67 9.34
N SER A 185 -7.86 18.46 8.51
CA SER A 185 -7.86 17.46 7.45
C SER A 185 -6.45 17.03 7.09
N THR A 186 -6.30 15.75 6.73
CA THR A 186 -5.01 15.17 6.29
C THR A 186 -5.18 14.26 5.08
N ALA A 187 -4.07 14.00 4.39
CA ALA A 187 -3.81 12.86 3.52
C ALA A 187 -2.34 12.48 3.67
N SER A 188 -2.04 11.20 3.88
CA SER A 188 -0.68 10.74 4.17
C SER A 188 -0.29 9.57 3.26
N THR A 189 1.00 9.23 3.24
CA THR A 189 1.50 8.00 2.61
C THR A 189 1.99 6.99 3.63
N THR A 190 2.08 5.75 3.20
CA THR A 190 2.81 4.68 3.86
C THR A 190 3.37 3.73 2.80
N ALA A 191 4.30 2.85 3.19
CA ALA A 191 4.93 1.88 2.29
C ALA A 191 5.48 2.52 1.01
N GLU A 192 6.00 3.73 1.12
CA GLU A 192 6.59 4.45 0.00
C GLU A 192 7.89 3.80 -0.43
N ASN A 193 8.02 3.54 -1.72
CA ASN A 193 9.21 2.97 -2.35
C ASN A 193 9.63 3.80 -3.56
N THR A 194 10.64 3.35 -4.31
CA THR A 194 11.16 4.11 -5.46
C THR A 194 10.16 4.29 -6.59
N MET A 195 9.14 3.42 -6.72
CA MET A 195 8.21 3.37 -7.86
C MET A 195 6.77 3.72 -7.48
N SER A 196 6.38 3.58 -6.23
CA SER A 196 4.98 3.73 -5.80
C SER A 196 4.84 4.14 -4.33
N ALA A 197 3.63 4.58 -3.96
CA ALA A 197 3.28 4.93 -2.59
C ALA A 197 1.81 4.58 -2.30
N MET A 198 1.53 4.10 -1.08
CA MET A 198 0.18 3.87 -0.59
C MET A 198 -0.35 5.12 0.08
N ILE A 199 -1.51 5.61 -0.36
CA ILE A 199 -2.21 6.71 0.33
C ILE A 199 -3.05 6.14 1.47
N VAL A 200 -2.88 6.76 2.63
CA VAL A 200 -3.57 6.46 3.88
C VAL A 200 -3.95 7.75 4.61
N GLY A 201 -4.59 7.66 5.76
CA GLY A 201 -4.84 8.80 6.64
C GLY A 201 -5.68 9.91 6.00
N VAL A 202 -6.50 9.60 5.00
CA VAL A 202 -7.38 10.58 4.34
C VAL A 202 -8.60 10.81 5.20
N ALA A 203 -8.63 11.92 5.92
CA ALA A 203 -9.73 12.25 6.80
C ALA A 203 -9.96 13.75 6.96
N THR A 204 -11.14 14.09 7.47
CA THR A 204 -11.52 15.45 7.88
C THR A 204 -12.36 15.38 9.14
N LEU A 205 -12.04 16.21 10.14
CA LEU A 205 -12.81 16.32 11.37
C LEU A 205 -14.28 16.64 11.10
N GLN A 206 -15.17 16.08 11.90
CA GLN A 206 -16.63 16.12 11.69
C GLN A 206 -17.17 17.53 11.39
N GLY A 207 -16.76 18.55 12.15
CA GLY A 207 -17.22 19.94 11.95
C GLY A 207 -16.68 20.65 10.69
N TYR A 208 -15.78 19.98 9.95
CA TYR A 208 -15.10 20.54 8.78
C TYR A 208 -15.35 19.74 7.51
N LYS A 209 -16.15 18.66 7.57
CA LYS A 209 -16.52 17.83 6.40
C LYS A 209 -17.29 18.62 5.34
N GLN A 210 -17.32 18.10 4.11
CA GLN A 210 -18.03 18.65 2.94
C GLN A 210 -17.54 20.02 2.45
N LYS A 211 -16.32 20.43 2.84
CA LYS A 211 -15.68 21.67 2.37
C LYS A 211 -14.56 21.42 1.35
N GLY A 212 -14.33 20.17 0.95
CA GLY A 212 -13.29 19.79 -0.02
C GLY A 212 -11.89 19.64 0.57
N TYR A 213 -11.70 19.74 1.89
CA TYR A 213 -10.38 19.73 2.52
C TYR A 213 -9.60 18.42 2.30
N ALA A 214 -10.22 17.25 2.51
CA ALA A 214 -9.56 15.97 2.20
C ALA A 214 -9.16 15.86 0.73
N THR A 215 -10.01 16.33 -0.18
CA THR A 215 -9.69 16.38 -1.61
C THR A 215 -8.49 17.27 -1.88
N ALA A 216 -8.40 18.44 -1.24
CA ALA A 216 -7.27 19.36 -1.41
C ALA A 216 -5.96 18.74 -0.91
N CYS A 217 -5.95 18.12 0.29
CA CYS A 217 -4.79 17.39 0.81
C CYS A 217 -4.35 16.28 -0.15
N MET A 218 -5.30 15.46 -0.61
CA MET A 218 -5.01 14.38 -1.56
C MET A 218 -4.39 14.89 -2.86
N ILE A 219 -4.92 15.98 -3.42
CA ILE A 219 -4.40 16.52 -4.69
C ILE A 219 -2.97 17.00 -4.51
N ARG A 220 -2.67 17.74 -3.44
CA ARG A 220 -1.29 18.19 -3.17
C ARG A 220 -0.34 17.03 -2.99
N LEU A 221 -0.75 16.00 -2.24
CA LEU A 221 0.00 14.77 -2.07
C LEU A 221 0.24 14.07 -3.42
N CYS A 222 -0.82 13.90 -4.21
CA CYS A 222 -0.73 13.27 -5.53
C CYS A 222 0.17 14.07 -6.48
N GLU A 223 0.03 15.39 -6.57
CA GLU A 223 0.88 16.26 -7.40
C GLU A 223 2.36 16.05 -7.06
N LYS A 224 2.69 16.04 -5.77
CA LYS A 224 4.05 15.87 -5.30
C LYS A 224 4.64 14.53 -5.75
N LEU A 225 3.96 13.43 -5.43
CA LEU A 225 4.46 12.08 -5.69
C LEU A 225 4.47 11.72 -7.19
N LEU A 226 3.46 12.13 -7.94
CA LEU A 226 3.43 11.94 -9.40
C LEU A 226 4.54 12.73 -10.09
N SER A 227 4.89 13.92 -9.60
CA SER A 227 6.04 14.68 -10.12
C SER A 227 7.39 13.99 -9.88
N GLU A 228 7.46 13.08 -8.92
CA GLU A 228 8.61 12.22 -8.65
C GLU A 228 8.58 10.91 -9.45
N GLY A 229 7.57 10.71 -10.30
CA GLY A 229 7.43 9.54 -11.16
C GLY A 229 6.84 8.31 -10.48
N LYS A 230 6.23 8.47 -9.29
CA LYS A 230 5.64 7.35 -8.54
C LYS A 230 4.20 7.09 -8.96
N GLU A 231 3.79 5.81 -9.01
CA GLU A 231 2.37 5.43 -9.04
C GLU A 231 1.79 5.49 -7.62
N LEU A 232 0.58 5.99 -7.49
CA LEU A 232 -0.13 6.06 -6.22
C LEU A 232 -1.20 5.00 -6.14
N CYS A 233 -1.37 4.41 -4.97
CA CYS A 233 -2.45 3.45 -4.76
C CYS A 233 -3.12 3.64 -3.40
N LEU A 234 -4.32 3.10 -3.26
CA LEU A 234 -5.06 3.10 -2.01
C LEU A 234 -6.05 1.94 -1.95
N PHE A 235 -6.41 1.57 -0.73
CA PHE A 235 -7.52 0.69 -0.46
C PHE A 235 -8.74 1.48 0.02
N TYR A 236 -9.93 1.03 -0.34
CA TYR A 236 -11.16 1.58 0.22
C TYR A 236 -12.28 0.54 0.28
N ASP A 237 -13.13 0.68 1.27
CA ASP A 237 -14.35 -0.13 1.45
C ASP A 237 -15.61 0.69 1.18
N ASN A 238 -15.56 2.02 1.44
CA ASN A 238 -16.70 2.92 1.30
C ASN A 238 -16.82 3.45 -0.14
N PRO A 239 -17.93 3.16 -0.86
CA PRO A 239 -18.16 3.65 -2.22
C PRO A 239 -18.20 5.18 -2.35
N GLU A 240 -18.61 5.90 -1.30
CA GLU A 240 -18.61 7.38 -1.30
C GLU A 240 -17.19 7.94 -1.34
N ALA A 241 -16.27 7.34 -0.57
CA ALA A 241 -14.85 7.66 -0.65
C ALA A 241 -14.30 7.30 -2.05
N GLY A 242 -14.69 6.14 -2.59
CA GLY A 242 -14.35 5.73 -3.94
C GLY A 242 -14.73 6.75 -5.02
N ALA A 243 -15.90 7.40 -4.88
CA ALA A 243 -16.32 8.45 -5.81
C ALA A 243 -15.42 9.68 -5.77
N ILE A 244 -14.90 10.04 -4.59
CA ILE A 244 -13.92 11.13 -4.45
C ILE A 244 -12.61 10.75 -5.14
N TYR A 245 -12.10 9.55 -4.89
CA TYR A 245 -10.85 9.08 -5.48
C TYR A 245 -10.91 9.03 -7.01
N LYS A 246 -12.01 8.49 -7.57
CA LYS A 246 -12.22 8.45 -9.02
C LYS A 246 -12.26 9.83 -9.68
N ARG A 247 -12.82 10.81 -8.98
CA ARG A 247 -12.86 12.20 -9.47
C ARG A 247 -11.47 12.85 -9.49
N ILE A 248 -10.55 12.43 -8.62
CA ILE A 248 -9.14 12.89 -8.61
C ILE A 248 -8.34 12.26 -9.74
N GLY A 249 -8.69 11.03 -10.16
CA GLY A 249 -7.97 10.30 -11.22
C GLY A 249 -7.68 8.84 -10.88
N PHE A 250 -8.07 8.37 -9.69
CA PHE A 250 -7.89 6.97 -9.33
C PHE A 250 -8.78 6.07 -10.16
N LYS A 251 -8.24 4.94 -10.59
CA LYS A 251 -8.95 3.88 -11.30
C LYS A 251 -8.86 2.58 -10.51
N ASP A 252 -9.99 1.89 -10.36
CA ASP A 252 -9.98 0.57 -9.74
C ASP A 252 -9.15 -0.39 -10.59
N ILE A 253 -8.22 -1.09 -9.95
CA ILE A 253 -7.36 -2.10 -10.56
C ILE A 253 -7.67 -3.52 -10.05
N GLY A 254 -8.74 -3.67 -9.27
CA GLY A 254 -9.21 -4.94 -8.76
C GLY A 254 -9.60 -4.88 -7.29
N PHE A 255 -9.43 -6.01 -6.63
CA PHE A 255 -9.66 -6.13 -5.20
C PHE A 255 -8.42 -6.67 -4.51
N TRP A 256 -8.13 -6.11 -3.34
CA TRP A 256 -7.17 -6.68 -2.42
C TRP A 256 -7.88 -7.57 -1.41
N MET A 257 -7.35 -8.75 -1.22
CA MET A 257 -7.89 -9.77 -0.33
C MET A 257 -6.96 -9.97 0.86
N LEU A 258 -7.57 -10.21 2.03
CA LEU A 258 -6.90 -10.75 3.21
C LEU A 258 -7.62 -12.02 3.63
N TYR A 259 -6.86 -13.08 3.85
CA TYR A 259 -7.34 -14.33 4.43
C TYR A 259 -6.47 -14.65 5.65
N THR A 260 -7.11 -14.78 6.83
CA THR A 260 -6.45 -15.04 8.13
C THR A 260 -7.05 -16.24 8.81
#